data_3ad534ccd59019a5dfa6db75325b000e
#
_entry.id   3ad534ccd59019a5dfa6db75325b000e
#
_cell.length_a   1.000
_cell.length_b   1.000
_cell.length_c   1.000
_cell.angle_alpha   90.00
_cell.angle_beta   90.00
_cell.angle_gamma   90.00
#
_symmetry.space_group_name_H-M   'P 1'
#
loop_
_entity.id
_entity.type
_entity.pdbx_description
1 polymer ?
#
loop_
_entity_poly.entity_id
_entity_poly.type
_entity_poly.pdbx_seq_one_letter_code
_entity_poly.pdbx_strand_id
1 'polypeptide(L)'
;RAECAARAARRGGGGRGCSVSLRSRRAEVVQRSAFSYVFGKMRLPLVVLWLGAAAACGPGRYGNYRRGPRRITPLVYGQHEPNLSENSQQASGPPEGRITREDDKFKDLVPNYNPDIEFKDDEGTGADRLMTQRCKERLNTLAISVMNQWPGVRLRVIEGWDEENAHVEHSLHYEGRAVDVTTSDRDPSKYGMLARLAKEAGYDWVFYESRSYIHCSVKTESSVGTGAGCFPSGAAVQTPNGTRDIAAVRVGDSVLAADNTGKLVYSKVVAFIDRDPNTTRHFVEVTAENGVSITTTASHLLLLAAADGWREAFAGGVAAGDVLLTRGPGGVMRPSRVAAVRTVARRGVFAPLTEAGTIVVDGALASCYALVRSHALAHAAMAPLRWAAAAGWAADAAADVDAPRGVHWYARALYSFGDYVLPASYRYH
;
A
#
# COMPACT_ATOMS: atom_id res chain seq x y z
N ARG A 1 -10.01 -22.05 55.17
CA ARG A 1 -11.16 -22.48 56.00
C ARG A 1 -12.28 -22.77 55.07
N ALA A 2 -12.49 -24.04 54.70
CA ALA A 2 -13.15 -25.11 55.45
C ALA A 2 -14.67 -24.99 55.27
N GLU A 3 -15.15 -25.92 54.46
CA GLU A 3 -15.96 -27.07 54.87
C GLU A 3 -17.45 -26.80 54.91
N CYS A 4 -18.20 -27.59 54.17
CA CYS A 4 -19.15 -28.65 54.56
C CYS A 4 -19.84 -29.11 53.24
N ALA A 5 -19.67 -30.27 52.72
CA ALA A 5 -19.93 -31.66 53.09
C ALA A 5 -21.43 -32.02 53.30
N ALA A 6 -21.91 -32.82 52.36
CA ALA A 6 -22.70 -34.03 52.46
C ALA A 6 -24.08 -34.03 53.16
N ARG A 7 -25.03 -34.63 52.42
CA ARG A 7 -25.95 -35.77 52.74
C ARG A 7 -26.98 -35.91 51.64
N ALA A 8 -26.99 -36.91 50.83
CA ALA A 8 -27.33 -38.34 51.03
C ALA A 8 -28.81 -38.61 51.29
N ALA A 9 -29.42 -39.28 50.33
CA ALA A 9 -30.04 -40.55 50.37
C ALA A 9 -31.62 -40.65 50.30
N ARG A 10 -31.99 -41.49 49.36
CA ARG A 10 -33.05 -42.55 49.46
C ARG A 10 -34.48 -42.16 49.18
N ARG A 11 -34.96 -42.78 48.15
CA ARG A 11 -36.08 -43.77 47.87
C ARG A 11 -36.65 -43.44 46.49
N GLY A 12 -36.77 -44.31 45.56
CA GLY A 12 -37.20 -45.69 45.55
C GLY A 12 -38.39 -45.81 44.64
N GLY A 13 -38.30 -46.63 43.62
CA GLY A 13 -39.55 -47.13 42.98
C GLY A 13 -39.59 -47.00 41.46
N GLY A 14 -39.30 -48.12 40.82
CA GLY A 14 -40.22 -48.78 39.90
C GLY A 14 -40.34 -48.26 38.45
N GLY A 15 -39.71 -48.98 37.54
CA GLY A 15 -40.53 -49.58 36.52
C GLY A 15 -40.50 -49.01 35.10
N ARG A 16 -40.04 -49.84 34.23
CA ARG A 16 -40.36 -50.04 32.81
C ARG A 16 -39.54 -49.33 31.77
N GLY A 17 -38.85 -50.22 31.06
CA GLY A 17 -38.02 -49.88 29.90
C GLY A 17 -38.82 -49.32 28.75
N CYS A 18 -38.17 -48.47 28.04
CA CYS A 18 -38.45 -48.21 26.64
C CYS A 18 -37.11 -47.97 25.95
N SER A 19 -36.66 -48.93 25.20
CA SER A 19 -35.56 -48.88 24.30
C SER A 19 -35.87 -47.90 23.17
N VAL A 20 -35.27 -46.75 23.14
CA VAL A 20 -35.27 -45.88 21.97
C VAL A 20 -33.88 -45.92 21.33
N SER A 21 -33.84 -46.61 20.22
CA SER A 21 -32.73 -46.66 19.27
C SER A 21 -32.31 -45.24 18.86
N LEU A 22 -31.18 -44.79 19.31
CA LEU A 22 -30.49 -43.59 18.79
C LEU A 22 -29.84 -43.94 17.44
N ARG A 23 -30.62 -43.82 16.35
CA ARG A 23 -30.04 -43.65 15.01
C ARG A 23 -29.38 -42.27 14.94
N SER A 24 -28.06 -42.25 14.96
CA SER A 24 -27.27 -41.10 14.60
C SER A 24 -27.57 -40.73 13.14
N ARG A 25 -28.37 -39.72 12.91
CA ARG A 25 -28.41 -39.02 11.60
C ARG A 25 -27.23 -38.04 11.59
N ARG A 26 -26.16 -38.43 10.91
CA ARG A 26 -25.20 -37.48 10.37
C ARG A 26 -25.97 -36.56 9.43
N ALA A 27 -26.14 -35.31 9.82
CA ALA A 27 -26.54 -34.27 8.91
C ALA A 27 -25.26 -33.89 8.12
N GLU A 28 -25.09 -34.46 6.93
CA GLU A 28 -24.21 -33.92 5.91
C GLU A 28 -24.82 -32.59 5.46
N VAL A 29 -24.24 -31.49 5.95
CA VAL A 29 -24.47 -30.17 5.38
C VAL A 29 -23.71 -30.14 4.06
N VAL A 30 -24.40 -30.49 2.99
CA VAL A 30 -23.96 -30.26 1.62
C VAL A 30 -24.18 -28.80 1.34
N GLN A 31 -23.18 -28.00 1.68
CA GLN A 31 -23.08 -26.63 1.18
C GLN A 31 -22.53 -26.68 -0.24
N ARG A 32 -23.40 -27.03 -1.18
CA ARG A 32 -23.12 -26.89 -2.61
C ARG A 32 -23.05 -25.42 -2.91
N SER A 33 -21.81 -24.95 -3.17
CA SER A 33 -21.56 -23.63 -3.68
C SER A 33 -22.36 -23.38 -4.97
N ALA A 34 -23.37 -22.53 -4.88
CA ALA A 34 -24.18 -22.08 -6.01
C ALA A 34 -23.40 -21.25 -7.04
N PHE A 35 -22.08 -21.17 -6.90
CA PHE A 35 -21.22 -20.35 -7.73
C PHE A 35 -20.66 -21.06 -8.98
N SER A 36 -20.72 -22.39 -9.05
CA SER A 36 -20.14 -23.13 -10.18
C SER A 36 -21.07 -23.36 -11.37
N TYR A 37 -22.36 -22.99 -11.30
CA TYR A 37 -23.30 -23.31 -12.36
C TYR A 37 -23.73 -22.15 -13.25
N VAL A 38 -23.35 -20.90 -12.92
CA VAL A 38 -23.79 -19.71 -13.68
C VAL A 38 -22.81 -19.28 -14.76
N PHE A 39 -21.53 -19.68 -14.68
CA PHE A 39 -20.50 -19.21 -15.63
C PHE A 39 -20.27 -20.10 -16.85
N GLY A 40 -20.93 -21.25 -16.95
CA GLY A 40 -20.68 -22.21 -18.04
C GLY A 40 -21.27 -21.87 -19.42
N LYS A 41 -22.13 -20.86 -19.57
CA LYS A 41 -22.79 -20.50 -20.85
C LYS A 41 -23.05 -19.00 -21.08
N MET A 42 -22.35 -18.11 -20.42
CA MET A 42 -22.48 -16.68 -20.75
C MET A 42 -21.60 -16.32 -21.94
N ARG A 43 -22.21 -16.08 -23.10
CA ARG A 43 -21.54 -15.59 -24.31
C ARG A 43 -20.99 -14.16 -24.07
N LEU A 44 -19.82 -13.87 -24.60
CA LEU A 44 -19.09 -12.59 -24.49
C LEU A 44 -19.96 -11.31 -24.55
N PRO A 45 -21.04 -11.22 -25.34
CA PRO A 45 -21.89 -10.03 -25.41
C PRO A 45 -22.66 -9.71 -24.12
N LEU A 46 -22.90 -10.68 -23.21
CA LEU A 46 -23.61 -10.42 -21.96
C LEU A 46 -22.72 -9.76 -20.88
N VAL A 47 -21.41 -9.99 -20.93
CA VAL A 47 -20.45 -9.34 -20.02
C VAL A 47 -20.29 -7.85 -20.38
N VAL A 48 -20.31 -7.52 -21.66
CA VAL A 48 -20.27 -6.12 -22.15
C VAL A 48 -21.58 -5.39 -21.83
N LEU A 49 -22.73 -6.08 -21.90
CA LEU A 49 -24.02 -5.50 -21.52
C LEU A 49 -24.13 -5.26 -20.00
N TRP A 50 -23.49 -6.09 -19.18
CA TRP A 50 -23.46 -5.90 -17.72
C TRP A 50 -22.56 -4.74 -17.30
N LEU A 51 -21.44 -4.52 -17.98
CA LEU A 51 -20.59 -3.34 -17.80
C LEU A 51 -21.28 -2.06 -18.29
N GLY A 52 -22.09 -2.15 -19.35
CA GLY A 52 -22.89 -1.03 -19.84
C GLY A 52 -24.07 -0.66 -18.92
N ALA A 53 -24.68 -1.64 -18.23
CA ALA A 53 -25.78 -1.40 -17.30
C ALA A 53 -25.33 -0.77 -15.97
N ALA A 54 -24.09 -1.01 -15.56
CA ALA A 54 -23.52 -0.37 -14.38
C ALA A 54 -23.24 1.15 -14.60
N ALA A 55 -23.10 1.59 -15.85
CA ALA A 55 -22.94 3.00 -16.22
C ALA A 55 -24.28 3.76 -16.30
N ALA A 56 -25.42 3.06 -16.23
CA ALA A 56 -26.77 3.64 -16.37
C ALA A 56 -27.47 3.92 -15.02
N CYS A 57 -26.80 3.70 -13.87
CA CYS A 57 -27.26 4.21 -12.59
C CYS A 57 -26.99 5.73 -12.51
N GLY A 58 -27.85 6.51 -13.16
CA GLY A 58 -27.89 7.95 -12.95
C GLY A 58 -28.17 8.27 -11.47
N PRO A 59 -27.71 9.43 -10.96
CA PRO A 59 -27.92 9.83 -9.58
C PRO A 59 -29.42 9.89 -9.32
N GLY A 60 -29.94 8.97 -8.50
CA GLY A 60 -31.28 9.05 -8.00
C GLY A 60 -31.51 10.42 -7.37
N ARG A 61 -32.62 11.07 -7.72
CA ARG A 61 -33.10 12.29 -7.08
C ARG A 61 -33.36 12.02 -5.60
N TYR A 62 -32.29 11.95 -4.81
CA TYR A 62 -32.38 12.13 -3.37
C TYR A 62 -32.21 13.61 -3.04
N GLY A 63 -33.18 14.09 -2.27
CA GLY A 63 -33.46 15.44 -1.91
C GLY A 63 -32.31 16.44 -1.85
N ASN A 64 -32.59 17.64 -2.28
CA ASN A 64 -31.78 18.85 -2.26
C ASN A 64 -31.21 19.19 -0.86
N TYR A 65 -30.35 18.37 -0.31
CA TYR A 65 -29.35 18.86 0.62
C TYR A 65 -28.24 19.46 -0.21
N ARG A 66 -28.38 20.74 -0.57
CA ARG A 66 -27.23 21.57 -0.95
C ARG A 66 -26.26 21.48 0.24
N ARG A 67 -25.28 20.57 0.18
CA ARG A 67 -24.07 20.71 1.01
C ARG A 67 -23.49 22.05 0.61
N GLY A 68 -23.63 23.04 1.50
CA GLY A 68 -22.94 24.30 1.32
C GLY A 68 -21.46 24.03 1.08
N PRO A 69 -20.76 24.91 0.37
CA PRO A 69 -19.34 24.72 0.11
C PRO A 69 -18.66 24.40 1.44
N ARG A 70 -17.87 23.31 1.44
CA ARG A 70 -17.14 22.86 2.64
C ARG A 70 -16.28 24.03 3.09
N ARG A 71 -16.57 24.63 4.23
CA ARG A 71 -15.75 25.71 4.79
C ARG A 71 -14.41 25.10 5.16
N ILE A 72 -13.39 25.38 4.35
CA ILE A 72 -12.02 25.03 4.65
C ILE A 72 -11.49 26.02 5.70
N THR A 73 -10.86 25.50 6.77
CA THR A 73 -10.34 26.32 7.87
C THR A 73 -8.84 26.53 7.65
N PRO A 74 -8.36 27.79 7.65
CA PRO A 74 -6.92 28.08 7.56
C PRO A 74 -6.14 27.43 8.70
N LEU A 75 -4.88 27.09 8.46
CA LEU A 75 -3.95 26.75 9.52
C LEU A 75 -3.54 28.02 10.27
N VAL A 76 -3.22 27.86 11.56
CA VAL A 76 -2.66 28.95 12.35
C VAL A 76 -1.13 28.87 12.33
N TYR A 77 -0.47 30.01 12.56
CA TYR A 77 0.98 30.08 12.65
C TYR A 77 1.53 29.07 13.68
N GLY A 78 2.58 28.34 13.30
CA GLY A 78 3.16 27.27 14.10
C GLY A 78 2.40 25.93 14.04
N GLN A 79 1.31 25.84 13.29
CA GLN A 79 0.56 24.60 13.09
C GLN A 79 1.08 23.82 11.89
N HIS A 80 1.20 22.52 12.05
CA HIS A 80 1.45 21.58 10.93
C HIS A 80 0.33 20.53 10.82
N GLU A 81 0.15 19.97 9.63
CA GLU A 81 -0.84 18.95 9.35
C GLU A 81 -0.26 17.88 8.40
N PRO A 82 -0.31 16.58 8.78
CA PRO A 82 -0.85 16.02 10.03
C PRO A 82 -0.05 16.48 11.26
N ASN A 83 -0.65 16.36 12.46
CA ASN A 83 0.01 16.73 13.72
C ASN A 83 0.99 15.63 14.18
N LEU A 84 1.99 15.39 13.36
CA LEU A 84 3.06 14.40 13.51
C LEU A 84 4.36 15.03 13.02
N SER A 85 5.51 14.49 13.43
CA SER A 85 6.80 14.88 12.83
C SER A 85 6.79 14.62 11.33
N GLU A 86 7.39 15.52 10.54
CA GLU A 86 7.56 15.41 9.10
C GLU A 86 8.16 14.07 8.69
N ASN A 87 9.18 13.61 9.43
CA ASN A 87 9.92 12.38 9.16
C ASN A 87 9.17 11.10 9.57
N SER A 88 7.93 11.21 10.10
CA SER A 88 7.12 10.04 10.40
C SER A 88 6.59 9.40 9.12
N GLN A 89 6.45 8.07 9.11
CA GLN A 89 5.89 7.34 7.95
C GLN A 89 4.46 7.76 7.58
N GLN A 90 3.71 8.30 8.54
CA GLN A 90 2.34 8.79 8.32
C GLN A 90 2.31 10.22 7.76
N ALA A 91 3.43 10.94 7.80
CA ALA A 91 3.66 12.23 7.16
C ALA A 91 4.52 12.04 5.90
N SER A 92 5.59 12.82 5.71
CA SER A 92 6.44 12.74 4.51
C SER A 92 7.45 11.59 4.55
N GLY A 93 7.62 10.95 5.72
CA GLY A 93 8.52 9.81 5.90
C GLY A 93 9.97 10.19 6.15
N PRO A 94 10.81 9.24 6.56
CA PRO A 94 12.20 9.49 6.88
C PRO A 94 12.99 9.99 5.67
N PRO A 95 14.08 10.75 5.88
CA PRO A 95 15.01 11.14 4.83
C PRO A 95 15.71 9.90 4.26
N GLU A 96 15.93 9.91 2.94
CA GLU A 96 16.62 8.84 2.20
C GLU A 96 18.08 9.18 1.86
N GLY A 97 18.51 10.37 2.21
CA GLY A 97 19.84 10.90 1.99
C GLY A 97 19.86 12.01 0.95
N ARG A 98 20.82 12.93 1.15
CA ARG A 98 21.02 14.06 0.28
C ARG A 98 21.30 13.62 -1.15
N ILE A 99 20.76 14.34 -2.12
CA ILE A 99 21.03 14.20 -3.54
C ILE A 99 21.98 15.33 -3.95
N THR A 100 23.08 14.99 -4.62
CA THR A 100 24.00 15.95 -5.24
C THR A 100 23.90 15.85 -6.77
N ARG A 101 24.45 16.83 -7.50
CA ARG A 101 24.42 16.81 -8.98
C ARG A 101 25.16 15.61 -9.60
N GLU A 102 26.10 15.02 -8.86
CA GLU A 102 26.91 13.88 -9.26
C GLU A 102 26.23 12.54 -8.98
N ASP A 103 25.17 12.52 -8.17
CA ASP A 103 24.46 11.31 -7.80
C ASP A 103 23.57 10.79 -8.94
N ASP A 104 23.48 9.48 -9.06
CA ASP A 104 22.53 8.86 -10.00
C ASP A 104 21.08 9.25 -9.72
N LYS A 105 20.73 9.47 -8.45
CA LYS A 105 19.41 9.96 -8.03
C LYS A 105 19.07 11.37 -8.51
N PHE A 106 20.06 12.17 -8.92
CA PHE A 106 19.81 13.49 -9.48
C PHE A 106 18.96 13.43 -10.75
N LYS A 107 19.04 12.34 -11.51
CA LYS A 107 18.23 12.09 -12.71
C LYS A 107 16.74 11.91 -12.42
N ASP A 108 16.38 11.62 -11.16
CA ASP A 108 15.00 11.48 -10.71
C ASP A 108 14.36 12.85 -10.35
N LEU A 109 15.18 13.90 -10.21
CA LEU A 109 14.69 15.26 -10.03
C LEU A 109 14.26 15.85 -11.37
N VAL A 110 13.04 16.36 -11.40
CA VAL A 110 12.44 16.95 -12.61
C VAL A 110 12.24 18.44 -12.43
N PRO A 111 12.62 19.26 -13.43
CA PRO A 111 12.40 20.70 -13.36
C PRO A 111 10.93 21.05 -13.54
N ASN A 112 10.46 22.06 -12.81
CA ASN A 112 9.14 22.64 -12.96
C ASN A 112 9.20 23.97 -13.70
N TYR A 113 8.63 24.01 -14.92
CA TYR A 113 8.54 25.18 -15.77
C TYR A 113 7.12 25.73 -15.91
N ASN A 114 6.24 25.42 -14.94
CA ASN A 114 4.87 25.93 -14.95
C ASN A 114 4.87 27.46 -14.92
N PRO A 115 4.32 28.16 -15.92
CA PRO A 115 4.31 29.62 -16.00
C PRO A 115 3.44 30.28 -14.92
N ASP A 116 2.53 29.54 -14.30
CA ASP A 116 1.65 30.00 -13.23
C ASP A 116 2.34 30.01 -11.85
N ILE A 117 3.61 29.58 -11.79
CA ILE A 117 4.42 29.56 -10.58
C ILE A 117 5.62 30.51 -10.75
N GLU A 118 5.81 31.40 -9.79
CA GLU A 118 7.01 32.21 -9.68
C GLU A 118 8.07 31.47 -8.86
N PHE A 119 9.25 31.28 -9.41
CA PHE A 119 10.41 30.74 -8.70
C PHE A 119 11.36 31.86 -8.35
N LYS A 120 11.84 31.88 -7.12
CA LYS A 120 12.76 32.91 -6.64
C LYS A 120 14.12 32.81 -7.32
N ASP A 121 14.74 31.63 -7.35
CA ASP A 121 15.97 31.26 -8.06
C ASP A 121 17.08 32.34 -7.91
N ASP A 122 17.33 32.75 -6.65
CA ASP A 122 18.29 33.83 -6.34
C ASP A 122 19.73 33.45 -6.73
N GLU A 123 20.06 32.16 -6.67
CA GLU A 123 21.36 31.59 -7.01
C GLU A 123 21.57 31.51 -8.54
N GLY A 124 20.52 31.60 -9.33
CA GLY A 124 20.55 31.52 -10.79
C GLY A 124 20.97 30.12 -11.31
N THR A 125 20.93 29.09 -10.46
CA THR A 125 21.32 27.72 -10.81
C THR A 125 20.15 26.89 -11.31
N GLY A 126 18.90 27.34 -11.08
CA GLY A 126 17.66 26.65 -11.35
C GLY A 126 17.35 25.55 -10.33
N ALA A 127 18.07 25.50 -9.20
CA ALA A 127 17.89 24.50 -8.15
C ALA A 127 16.47 24.54 -7.58
N ASP A 128 15.90 25.70 -7.33
CA ASP A 128 14.53 25.88 -6.84
C ASP A 128 13.45 25.27 -7.74
N ARG A 129 13.78 25.00 -9.00
CA ARG A 129 12.86 24.36 -9.93
C ARG A 129 12.93 22.85 -9.91
N LEU A 130 14.01 22.29 -9.33
CA LEU A 130 14.24 20.84 -9.29
C LEU A 130 13.48 20.23 -8.11
N MET A 131 12.75 19.17 -8.38
CA MET A 131 11.98 18.46 -7.36
C MET A 131 11.63 17.07 -7.84
N THR A 132 11.19 16.21 -6.94
CA THR A 132 10.62 14.90 -7.31
C THR A 132 9.35 15.09 -8.12
N GLN A 133 8.99 14.12 -8.96
CA GLN A 133 7.79 14.18 -9.80
C GLN A 133 6.54 14.40 -8.95
N ARG A 134 6.44 13.73 -7.80
CA ARG A 134 5.32 13.90 -6.86
C ARG A 134 5.22 15.32 -6.32
N CYS A 135 6.33 15.91 -5.89
CA CYS A 135 6.36 17.30 -5.41
C CYS A 135 5.88 18.25 -6.49
N LYS A 136 6.36 18.08 -7.73
CA LYS A 136 5.95 18.86 -8.90
C LYS A 136 4.43 18.78 -9.16
N GLU A 137 3.85 17.59 -9.09
CA GLU A 137 2.40 17.40 -9.29
C GLU A 137 1.58 18.11 -8.21
N ARG A 138 2.00 18.03 -6.94
CA ARG A 138 1.34 18.72 -5.84
C ARG A 138 1.49 20.24 -5.94
N LEU A 139 2.68 20.70 -6.32
CA LEU A 139 2.94 22.11 -6.53
C LEU A 139 2.07 22.70 -7.65
N ASN A 140 1.93 22.01 -8.77
CA ASN A 140 1.06 22.43 -9.87
C ASN A 140 -0.42 22.44 -9.45
N THR A 141 -0.87 21.47 -8.66
CA THR A 141 -2.24 21.44 -8.11
C THR A 141 -2.47 22.60 -7.14
N LEU A 142 -1.47 22.92 -6.30
CA LEU A 142 -1.54 24.07 -5.40
C LEU A 142 -1.60 25.39 -6.17
N ALA A 143 -0.83 25.55 -7.24
CA ALA A 143 -0.86 26.76 -8.08
C ALA A 143 -2.26 27.03 -8.64
N ILE A 144 -2.96 26.00 -9.15
CA ILE A 144 -4.35 26.12 -9.60
C ILE A 144 -5.27 26.55 -8.43
N SER A 145 -5.07 25.96 -7.26
CA SER A 145 -5.88 26.27 -6.07
C SER A 145 -5.67 27.73 -5.62
N VAL A 146 -4.44 28.23 -5.68
CA VAL A 146 -4.08 29.62 -5.35
C VAL A 146 -4.76 30.59 -6.30
N MET A 147 -4.65 30.37 -7.61
CA MET A 147 -5.28 31.22 -8.62
C MET A 147 -6.82 31.24 -8.51
N ASN A 148 -7.41 30.09 -8.18
CA ASN A 148 -8.86 29.99 -7.94
C ASN A 148 -9.28 30.72 -6.66
N GLN A 149 -8.47 30.66 -5.60
CA GLN A 149 -8.78 31.28 -4.32
C GLN A 149 -8.59 32.80 -4.36
N TRP A 150 -7.55 33.28 -5.07
CA TRP A 150 -7.19 34.70 -5.17
C TRP A 150 -6.91 35.07 -6.63
N PRO A 151 -7.90 35.52 -7.40
CA PRO A 151 -7.69 35.91 -8.79
C PRO A 151 -6.59 36.98 -8.93
N GLY A 152 -5.64 36.73 -9.83
CA GLY A 152 -4.50 37.60 -10.07
C GLY A 152 -3.28 37.37 -9.15
N VAL A 153 -3.38 36.49 -8.17
CA VAL A 153 -2.28 36.06 -7.32
C VAL A 153 -1.73 34.72 -7.81
N ARG A 154 -0.43 34.60 -7.95
CA ARG A 154 0.25 33.34 -8.30
C ARG A 154 0.93 32.72 -7.08
N LEU A 155 1.17 31.43 -7.17
CA LEU A 155 2.03 30.72 -6.22
C LEU A 155 3.48 31.15 -6.44
N ARG A 156 4.24 31.37 -5.38
CA ARG A 156 5.67 31.68 -5.43
C ARG A 156 6.44 30.65 -4.60
N VAL A 157 7.40 29.98 -5.21
CA VAL A 157 8.40 29.12 -4.57
C VAL A 157 9.57 30.00 -4.17
N ILE A 158 9.99 29.89 -2.93
CA ILE A 158 11.15 30.61 -2.39
C ILE A 158 12.33 29.68 -2.13
N GLU A 159 12.07 28.38 -2.02
CA GLU A 159 13.08 27.35 -1.87
C GLU A 159 12.55 26.02 -2.43
N GLY A 160 13.36 25.34 -3.23
CA GLY A 160 13.08 24.03 -3.79
C GLY A 160 14.11 22.99 -3.35
N TRP A 161 14.82 22.35 -4.30
CA TRP A 161 15.93 21.49 -3.98
C TRP A 161 17.16 22.31 -3.56
N ASP A 162 17.65 22.03 -2.34
CA ASP A 162 18.79 22.74 -1.77
C ASP A 162 20.10 22.02 -2.10
N GLU A 163 20.98 22.68 -2.86
CA GLU A 163 22.33 22.22 -3.15
C GLU A 163 23.40 22.86 -2.24
N GLU A 164 23.07 23.96 -1.54
CA GLU A 164 24.03 24.80 -0.82
C GLU A 164 24.23 24.48 0.67
N ASN A 165 23.45 23.56 1.23
CA ASN A 165 23.42 23.24 2.67
C ASN A 165 22.79 24.34 3.56
N ALA A 166 21.78 25.05 3.08
CA ALA A 166 21.11 26.10 3.84
C ALA A 166 20.19 25.54 4.95
N HIS A 167 19.78 24.27 4.85
CA HIS A 167 18.84 23.62 5.76
C HIS A 167 19.53 22.75 6.81
N VAL A 168 18.73 22.33 7.81
CA VAL A 168 19.19 21.38 8.85
C VAL A 168 19.54 20.03 8.23
N GLU A 169 20.43 19.29 8.89
CA GLU A 169 20.77 17.92 8.50
C GLU A 169 19.50 17.07 8.36
N HIS A 170 19.42 16.28 7.31
CA HIS A 170 18.26 15.47 6.96
C HIS A 170 17.00 16.22 6.50
N SER A 171 17.11 17.48 6.08
CA SER A 171 16.00 18.21 5.46
C SER A 171 15.57 17.54 4.15
N LEU A 172 14.26 17.49 3.90
CA LEU A 172 13.70 16.92 2.66
C LEU A 172 13.92 17.83 1.44
N HIS A 173 14.35 19.09 1.63
CA HIS A 173 14.85 19.95 0.54
C HIS A 173 16.04 19.32 -0.17
N TYR A 174 16.96 18.68 0.55
CA TYR A 174 18.11 17.99 -0.04
C TYR A 174 17.74 16.82 -0.96
N GLU A 175 16.50 16.36 -0.89
CA GLU A 175 15.97 15.26 -1.70
C GLU A 175 14.99 15.73 -2.79
N GLY A 176 14.75 17.05 -2.90
CA GLY A 176 13.75 17.63 -3.79
C GLY A 176 12.31 17.24 -3.42
N ARG A 177 12.08 16.83 -2.19
CA ARG A 177 10.79 16.40 -1.64
C ARG A 177 10.07 17.48 -0.86
N ALA A 178 10.71 18.60 -0.62
CA ALA A 178 10.14 19.74 0.08
C ALA A 178 10.22 21.01 -0.77
N VAL A 179 9.31 21.93 -0.51
CA VAL A 179 9.30 23.27 -1.07
C VAL A 179 8.80 24.26 -0.03
N ASP A 180 9.41 25.42 0.03
CA ASP A 180 8.92 26.56 0.76
C ASP A 180 8.20 27.51 -0.19
N VAL A 181 6.96 27.84 0.14
CA VAL A 181 6.09 28.60 -0.76
C VAL A 181 5.41 29.77 -0.08
N THR A 182 5.13 30.79 -0.87
CA THR A 182 4.40 31.98 -0.51
C THR A 182 3.48 32.39 -1.66
N THR A 183 2.78 33.51 -1.53
CA THR A 183 2.00 34.12 -2.62
C THR A 183 2.82 35.18 -3.34
N SER A 184 2.55 35.44 -4.63
CA SER A 184 3.28 36.44 -5.44
C SER A 184 3.18 37.86 -4.86
N ASP A 185 2.07 38.18 -4.17
CA ASP A 185 1.86 39.46 -3.49
C ASP A 185 2.46 39.52 -2.07
N ARG A 186 2.99 38.38 -1.57
CA ARG A 186 3.63 38.25 -0.26
C ARG A 186 2.77 38.73 0.91
N ASP A 187 1.44 38.56 0.83
CA ASP A 187 0.50 38.93 1.86
C ASP A 187 0.40 37.87 2.98
N PRO A 188 0.91 38.13 4.21
CA PRO A 188 0.90 37.16 5.29
C PRO A 188 -0.50 36.71 5.74
N SER A 189 -1.52 37.53 5.47
CA SER A 189 -2.91 37.19 5.82
C SER A 189 -3.43 35.97 5.04
N LYS A 190 -2.78 35.61 3.95
CA LYS A 190 -3.13 34.47 3.08
C LYS A 190 -2.44 33.16 3.48
N TYR A 191 -1.36 33.21 4.26
CA TYR A 191 -0.51 32.01 4.46
C TYR A 191 -1.21 30.88 5.21
N GLY A 192 -2.07 31.19 6.17
CA GLY A 192 -2.86 30.14 6.83
C GLY A 192 -3.80 29.40 5.87
N MET A 193 -4.41 30.14 4.94
CA MET A 193 -5.25 29.54 3.89
C MET A 193 -4.38 28.86 2.83
N LEU A 194 -3.22 29.42 2.46
CA LEU A 194 -2.26 28.78 1.57
C LEU A 194 -1.82 27.41 2.10
N ALA A 195 -1.52 27.31 3.40
CA ALA A 195 -1.20 26.04 4.05
C ALA A 195 -2.36 25.03 3.96
N ARG A 196 -3.60 25.49 4.14
CA ARG A 196 -4.78 24.63 3.96
C ARG A 196 -4.94 24.17 2.52
N LEU A 197 -4.74 25.06 1.54
CA LEU A 197 -4.78 24.70 0.12
C LEU A 197 -3.67 23.72 -0.25
N ALA A 198 -2.49 23.84 0.33
CA ALA A 198 -1.41 22.88 0.14
C ALA A 198 -1.79 21.48 0.64
N LYS A 199 -2.44 21.41 1.81
CA LYS A 199 -2.98 20.13 2.33
C LYS A 199 -4.04 19.53 1.42
N GLU A 200 -4.97 20.35 0.93
CA GLU A 200 -6.01 19.90 -0.03
C GLU A 200 -5.40 19.54 -1.41
N ALA A 201 -4.29 20.15 -1.82
CA ALA A 201 -3.55 19.78 -3.02
C ALA A 201 -2.84 18.42 -2.89
N GLY A 202 -2.79 17.87 -1.67
CA GLY A 202 -2.30 16.53 -1.40
C GLY A 202 -0.84 16.44 -0.97
N TYR A 203 -0.27 17.52 -0.45
CA TYR A 203 0.99 17.44 0.28
C TYR A 203 0.83 16.54 1.50
N ASP A 204 1.82 15.69 1.74
CA ASP A 204 1.78 14.71 2.84
C ASP A 204 1.97 15.39 4.19
N TRP A 205 2.79 16.44 4.23
CA TRP A 205 3.00 17.28 5.40
C TRP A 205 3.08 18.76 5.01
N VAL A 206 2.42 19.62 5.78
CA VAL A 206 2.38 21.07 5.57
C VAL A 206 2.57 21.77 6.90
N PHE A 207 3.45 22.73 6.98
CA PHE A 207 3.76 23.50 8.17
C PHE A 207 3.67 24.99 7.91
N TYR A 208 2.86 25.71 8.68
CA TYR A 208 2.89 27.17 8.70
C TYR A 208 4.06 27.61 9.57
N GLU A 209 5.26 27.44 9.05
CA GLU A 209 6.53 27.54 9.75
C GLU A 209 6.94 28.97 10.02
N SER A 210 6.81 29.85 9.04
CA SER A 210 7.28 31.22 9.07
C SER A 210 6.17 32.21 8.77
N ARG A 211 6.32 33.45 9.25
CA ARG A 211 5.44 34.54 8.85
C ARG A 211 5.66 34.99 7.40
N SER A 212 6.64 34.43 6.72
CA SER A 212 7.01 34.77 5.34
C SER A 212 6.71 33.66 4.34
N TYR A 213 6.53 32.41 4.81
CA TYR A 213 6.28 31.24 3.97
C TYR A 213 5.61 30.10 4.74
N ILE A 214 5.19 29.11 3.99
CA ILE A 214 4.79 27.79 4.50
C ILE A 214 5.72 26.74 3.92
N HIS A 215 6.08 25.77 4.73
CA HIS A 215 6.83 24.59 4.32
C HIS A 215 5.88 23.46 3.90
N CYS A 216 6.17 22.78 2.79
CA CYS A 216 5.37 21.69 2.26
C CYS A 216 6.24 20.54 1.80
N SER A 217 5.96 19.33 2.24
CA SER A 217 6.72 18.17 1.80
C SER A 217 5.86 16.98 1.40
N VAL A 218 6.47 16.08 0.64
CA VAL A 218 5.84 14.88 0.12
C VAL A 218 6.62 13.63 0.52
N LYS A 219 5.90 12.52 0.58
CA LYS A 219 6.51 11.19 0.69
C LYS A 219 7.41 10.94 -0.50
N THR A 220 8.48 10.18 -0.26
CA THR A 220 9.30 9.68 -1.36
C THR A 220 8.46 8.82 -2.30
N GLU A 221 8.77 8.85 -3.58
CA GLU A 221 8.09 8.01 -4.59
C GLU A 221 8.26 6.52 -4.30
N SER A 222 9.36 6.17 -3.63
CA SER A 222 9.60 4.81 -3.16
C SER A 222 8.65 4.37 -2.03
N SER A 223 8.12 5.31 -1.24
CA SER A 223 7.18 5.04 -0.14
C SER A 223 5.71 5.18 -0.54
N VAL A 224 5.42 6.05 -1.52
CA VAL A 224 4.08 6.16 -2.12
C VAL A 224 4.02 5.22 -3.30
N GLY A 225 3.84 3.97 -3.01
CA GLY A 225 3.72 2.88 -3.95
C GLY A 225 3.20 3.18 -5.35
N THR A 226 4.07 3.74 -6.23
CA THR A 226 4.00 3.37 -7.64
C THR A 226 4.49 1.94 -7.82
N GLY A 227 5.04 1.33 -6.76
CA GLY A 227 5.47 -0.05 -6.69
C GLY A 227 4.42 -0.92 -6.02
N ALA A 228 4.11 -2.06 -6.62
CA ALA A 228 3.51 -3.20 -5.97
C ALA A 228 4.22 -3.46 -4.64
N GLY A 229 3.53 -4.02 -3.64
CA GLY A 229 4.17 -4.51 -2.44
C GLY A 229 5.32 -5.46 -2.79
N CYS A 230 6.49 -5.14 -2.30
CA CYS A 230 7.71 -5.78 -2.76
C CYS A 230 8.52 -6.36 -1.61
N PHE A 231 9.36 -7.33 -1.98
CA PHE A 231 10.39 -7.93 -1.14
C PHE A 231 11.76 -7.49 -1.63
N PRO A 232 12.78 -7.39 -0.75
CA PRO A 232 14.15 -7.06 -1.14
C PRO A 232 14.87 -8.25 -1.78
N SER A 233 16.01 -7.99 -2.42
CA SER A 233 16.99 -9.03 -2.75
C SER A 233 17.44 -9.76 -1.48
N GLY A 234 17.71 -11.06 -1.59
CA GLY A 234 18.09 -11.92 -0.47
C GLY A 234 16.92 -12.51 0.30
N ALA A 235 15.67 -12.04 0.06
CA ALA A 235 14.50 -12.68 0.63
C ALA A 235 14.34 -14.11 0.11
N ALA A 236 14.14 -15.07 1.00
CA ALA A 236 14.15 -16.50 0.69
C ALA A 236 12.75 -17.03 0.37
N VAL A 237 12.59 -17.65 -0.78
CA VAL A 237 11.38 -18.38 -1.17
C VAL A 237 11.65 -19.87 -1.27
N GLN A 238 10.66 -20.67 -0.91
CA GLN A 238 10.74 -22.12 -1.01
C GLN A 238 10.23 -22.58 -2.36
N THR A 239 11.05 -23.37 -3.07
CA THR A 239 10.66 -24.03 -4.33
C THR A 239 10.64 -25.54 -4.13
N PRO A 240 10.08 -26.35 -5.04
CA PRO A 240 10.17 -27.82 -4.97
C PRO A 240 11.62 -28.33 -4.92
N ASN A 241 12.56 -27.56 -5.45
CA ASN A 241 13.98 -27.92 -5.53
C ASN A 241 14.83 -27.30 -4.38
N GLY A 242 14.19 -26.76 -3.35
CA GLY A 242 14.85 -26.12 -2.20
C GLY A 242 14.65 -24.62 -2.11
N THR A 243 15.34 -23.97 -1.19
CA THR A 243 15.27 -22.53 -0.96
C THR A 243 16.01 -21.78 -2.06
N ARG A 244 15.41 -20.68 -2.54
CA ARG A 244 15.98 -19.80 -3.57
C ARG A 244 15.80 -18.33 -3.17
N ASP A 245 16.75 -17.47 -3.55
CA ASP A 245 16.58 -16.01 -3.46
C ASP A 245 15.47 -15.56 -4.40
N ILE A 246 14.60 -14.67 -3.91
CA ILE A 246 13.48 -14.11 -4.69
C ILE A 246 13.99 -13.40 -5.97
N ALA A 247 15.19 -12.83 -5.95
CA ALA A 247 15.80 -12.18 -7.11
C ALA A 247 16.11 -13.19 -8.25
N ALA A 248 16.32 -14.47 -7.90
CA ALA A 248 16.58 -15.55 -8.86
C ALA A 248 15.31 -16.27 -9.35
N VAL A 249 14.13 -15.91 -8.79
CA VAL A 249 12.84 -16.47 -9.23
C VAL A 249 12.48 -15.93 -10.61
N ARG A 250 11.88 -16.79 -11.43
CA ARG A 250 11.40 -16.47 -12.79
C ARG A 250 9.92 -16.77 -12.94
N VAL A 251 9.29 -16.14 -13.92
CA VAL A 251 7.94 -16.52 -14.37
C VAL A 251 7.97 -17.98 -14.79
N GLY A 252 7.00 -18.76 -14.32
CA GLY A 252 6.93 -20.21 -14.52
C GLY A 252 7.48 -21.05 -13.37
N ASP A 253 8.33 -20.50 -12.49
CA ASP A 253 8.79 -21.19 -11.29
C ASP A 253 7.62 -21.44 -10.33
N SER A 254 7.68 -22.53 -9.57
CA SER A 254 6.74 -22.84 -8.50
C SER A 254 7.34 -22.46 -7.16
N VAL A 255 6.61 -21.67 -6.38
CA VAL A 255 7.00 -21.19 -5.05
C VAL A 255 5.95 -21.58 -4.01
N LEU A 256 6.37 -21.72 -2.76
CA LEU A 256 5.47 -22.06 -1.66
C LEU A 256 4.51 -20.90 -1.42
N ALA A 257 3.22 -21.21 -1.35
CA ALA A 257 2.10 -20.33 -1.15
C ALA A 257 1.06 -20.99 -0.23
N ALA A 258 -0.01 -20.29 0.09
CA ALA A 258 -1.19 -20.87 0.73
C ALA A 258 -2.40 -20.73 -0.20
N ASP A 259 -3.25 -21.74 -0.24
CA ASP A 259 -4.55 -21.67 -0.91
C ASP A 259 -5.58 -20.92 -0.03
N ASN A 260 -6.81 -20.77 -0.52
CA ASN A 260 -7.90 -20.06 0.18
C ASN A 260 -8.31 -20.74 1.50
N THR A 261 -7.85 -21.97 1.76
CA THR A 261 -8.10 -22.70 3.01
C THR A 261 -6.94 -22.55 4.00
N GLY A 262 -5.86 -21.85 3.61
CA GLY A 262 -4.63 -21.71 4.40
C GLY A 262 -3.69 -22.91 4.30
N LYS A 263 -3.98 -23.88 3.43
CA LYS A 263 -3.12 -25.04 3.19
C LYS A 263 -1.95 -24.64 2.30
N LEU A 264 -0.74 -25.06 2.66
CA LEU A 264 0.44 -24.84 1.86
C LEU A 264 0.41 -25.63 0.56
N VAL A 265 0.68 -24.92 -0.53
CA VAL A 265 0.74 -25.45 -1.90
C VAL A 265 1.91 -24.81 -2.64
N TYR A 266 2.47 -25.53 -3.62
CA TYR A 266 3.36 -24.89 -4.58
C TYR A 266 2.54 -24.26 -5.67
N SER A 267 2.67 -22.92 -5.82
CA SER A 267 1.93 -22.12 -6.79
C SER A 267 2.89 -21.52 -7.81
N LYS A 268 2.48 -21.55 -9.07
CA LYS A 268 3.28 -21.04 -10.18
C LYS A 268 3.32 -19.51 -10.17
N VAL A 269 4.49 -18.93 -10.34
CA VAL A 269 4.69 -17.50 -10.58
C VAL A 269 4.25 -17.17 -12.00
N VAL A 270 3.23 -16.33 -12.14
CA VAL A 270 2.60 -15.99 -13.43
C VAL A 270 3.11 -14.67 -14.00
N ALA A 271 3.60 -13.77 -13.15
CA ALA A 271 4.16 -12.48 -13.54
C ALA A 271 4.99 -11.89 -12.40
N PHE A 272 5.72 -10.83 -12.66
CA PHE A 272 6.18 -9.88 -11.66
C PHE A 272 5.34 -8.60 -11.77
N ILE A 273 4.73 -8.19 -10.67
CA ILE A 273 3.97 -6.92 -10.60
C ILE A 273 4.95 -5.75 -10.57
N ASP A 274 6.09 -5.92 -9.89
CA ASP A 274 7.22 -5.00 -9.90
C ASP A 274 8.53 -5.79 -9.84
N ARG A 275 9.56 -5.32 -10.56
CA ARG A 275 10.89 -5.93 -10.55
C ARG A 275 11.97 -4.90 -10.87
N ASP A 276 12.79 -4.56 -9.88
CA ASP A 276 13.99 -3.75 -10.05
C ASP A 276 15.10 -4.22 -9.11
N PRO A 277 16.15 -4.89 -9.61
CA PRO A 277 17.23 -5.41 -8.80
C PRO A 277 18.21 -4.34 -8.30
N ASN A 278 18.17 -3.13 -8.86
CA ASN A 278 19.17 -2.10 -8.62
C ASN A 278 18.74 -1.02 -7.64
N THR A 279 17.44 -0.79 -7.50
CA THR A 279 16.88 0.23 -6.62
C THR A 279 17.10 -0.15 -5.16
N THR A 280 17.55 0.80 -4.35
CA THR A 280 17.56 0.69 -2.87
C THR A 280 16.30 1.38 -2.33
N ARG A 281 15.56 0.69 -1.46
CA ARG A 281 14.36 1.23 -0.81
C ARG A 281 14.36 0.97 0.68
N HIS A 282 13.51 1.69 1.40
CA HIS A 282 13.18 1.40 2.78
C HIS A 282 12.10 0.31 2.85
N PHE A 283 12.35 -0.69 3.68
CA PHE A 283 11.47 -1.80 3.95
C PHE A 283 11.11 -1.85 5.43
N VAL A 284 9.99 -2.45 5.74
CA VAL A 284 9.58 -2.81 7.09
C VAL A 284 9.99 -4.26 7.33
N GLU A 285 10.83 -4.48 8.32
CA GLU A 285 11.21 -5.79 8.80
C GLU A 285 10.38 -6.13 10.04
N VAL A 286 9.58 -7.17 9.95
CA VAL A 286 8.68 -7.65 11.00
C VAL A 286 9.22 -8.96 11.52
N THR A 287 9.67 -8.98 12.77
CA THR A 287 10.27 -10.15 13.43
C THR A 287 9.27 -10.75 14.42
N ALA A 288 9.01 -12.04 14.29
CA ALA A 288 8.15 -12.79 15.20
C ALA A 288 8.97 -13.40 16.35
N GLU A 289 8.29 -13.73 17.47
CA GLU A 289 8.90 -14.34 18.68
C GLU A 289 9.62 -15.67 18.40
N ASN A 290 9.21 -16.40 17.38
CA ASN A 290 9.86 -17.65 16.95
C ASN A 290 11.11 -17.44 16.09
N GLY A 291 11.58 -16.19 15.93
CA GLY A 291 12.78 -15.83 15.16
C GLY A 291 12.56 -15.70 13.65
N VAL A 292 11.38 -15.98 13.12
CA VAL A 292 11.04 -15.72 11.72
C VAL A 292 10.92 -14.22 11.49
N SER A 293 11.58 -13.70 10.46
CA SER A 293 11.54 -12.28 10.11
C SER A 293 11.20 -12.12 8.64
N ILE A 294 10.21 -11.30 8.32
CA ILE A 294 9.82 -10.96 6.95
C ILE A 294 10.12 -9.49 6.68
N THR A 295 10.71 -9.22 5.52
CA THR A 295 11.05 -7.86 5.11
C THR A 295 10.26 -7.49 3.86
N THR A 296 9.42 -6.43 3.95
CA THR A 296 8.55 -5.99 2.84
C THR A 296 8.45 -4.47 2.78
N THR A 297 7.98 -3.91 1.66
CA THR A 297 7.60 -2.49 1.61
C THR A 297 6.45 -2.21 2.58
N ALA A 298 6.35 -0.99 3.09
CA ALA A 298 5.30 -0.61 4.06
C ALA A 298 3.86 -0.77 3.51
N SER A 299 3.68 -0.60 2.21
CA SER A 299 2.41 -0.77 1.50
C SER A 299 2.03 -2.23 1.21
N HIS A 300 2.93 -3.19 1.50
CA HIS A 300 2.70 -4.62 1.25
C HIS A 300 1.62 -5.18 2.18
N LEU A 301 0.73 -5.99 1.63
CA LEU A 301 -0.37 -6.58 2.40
C LEU A 301 0.08 -7.90 3.05
N LEU A 302 0.20 -7.90 4.37
CA LEU A 302 0.49 -9.10 5.17
C LEU A 302 -0.81 -9.79 5.58
N LEU A 303 -0.76 -11.11 5.69
CA LEU A 303 -1.85 -11.97 6.14
C LEU A 303 -1.58 -12.39 7.59
N LEU A 304 -2.22 -11.70 8.53
CA LEU A 304 -2.05 -11.92 9.96
C LEU A 304 -3.07 -12.95 10.45
N ALA A 305 -2.69 -13.76 11.43
CA ALA A 305 -3.60 -14.76 12.01
C ALA A 305 -4.82 -14.11 12.66
N ALA A 306 -5.99 -14.68 12.42
CA ALA A 306 -7.26 -14.30 13.03
C ALA A 306 -8.03 -15.57 13.44
N ALA A 307 -9.11 -15.42 14.23
CA ALA A 307 -9.89 -16.55 14.75
C ALA A 307 -10.45 -17.45 13.62
N ASP A 308 -10.87 -16.84 12.51
CA ASP A 308 -11.51 -17.54 11.39
C ASP A 308 -10.59 -17.60 10.14
N GLY A 309 -9.27 -17.65 10.32
CA GLY A 309 -8.30 -17.68 9.23
C GLY A 309 -7.25 -16.60 9.33
N TRP A 310 -7.29 -15.59 8.45
CA TRP A 310 -6.40 -14.43 8.49
C TRP A 310 -7.15 -13.11 8.31
N ARG A 311 -6.52 -12.04 8.78
CA ARG A 311 -6.89 -10.65 8.47
C ARG A 311 -5.79 -9.98 7.67
N GLU A 312 -6.17 -9.06 6.83
CA GLU A 312 -5.21 -8.28 6.05
C GLU A 312 -4.75 -7.04 6.82
N ALA A 313 -3.45 -6.76 6.75
CA ALA A 313 -2.87 -5.54 7.27
C ALA A 313 -1.71 -5.08 6.38
N PHE A 314 -1.57 -3.78 6.19
CA PHE A 314 -0.36 -3.24 5.56
C PHE A 314 0.83 -3.39 6.51
N ALA A 315 1.98 -3.78 5.98
CA ALA A 315 3.19 -4.01 6.78
C ALA A 315 3.61 -2.79 7.60
N GLY A 316 3.42 -1.57 7.06
CA GLY A 316 3.69 -0.32 7.79
C GLY A 316 2.73 -0.05 8.95
N GLY A 317 1.62 -0.77 9.07
CA GLY A 317 0.67 -0.68 10.18
C GLY A 317 0.76 -1.84 11.17
N VAL A 318 1.68 -2.79 10.97
CA VAL A 318 1.89 -3.92 11.87
C VAL A 318 2.66 -3.44 13.11
N ALA A 319 2.24 -3.89 14.27
CA ALA A 319 2.83 -3.54 15.55
C ALA A 319 3.24 -4.79 16.37
N ALA A 320 4.05 -4.58 17.39
CA ALA A 320 4.36 -5.63 18.36
C ALA A 320 3.05 -6.15 19.00
N GLY A 321 2.93 -7.48 19.11
CA GLY A 321 1.74 -8.16 19.59
C GLY A 321 0.76 -8.63 18.51
N ASP A 322 0.83 -8.10 17.28
CA ASP A 322 0.17 -8.72 16.13
C ASP A 322 0.65 -10.15 15.90
N VAL A 323 -0.07 -10.95 15.14
CA VAL A 323 0.23 -12.38 14.98
C VAL A 323 0.48 -12.73 13.53
N LEU A 324 1.74 -12.98 13.16
CA LEU A 324 2.13 -13.48 11.84
C LEU A 324 1.75 -14.96 11.69
N LEU A 325 1.47 -15.36 10.45
CA LEU A 325 1.43 -16.77 10.06
C LEU A 325 2.82 -17.17 9.56
N THR A 326 3.51 -18.00 10.33
CA THR A 326 4.87 -18.43 10.05
C THR A 326 4.94 -19.94 9.83
N ARG A 327 5.89 -20.39 9.02
CA ARG A 327 6.11 -21.82 8.74
C ARG A 327 6.77 -22.48 9.95
N GLY A 328 6.06 -23.41 10.57
CA GLY A 328 6.55 -24.21 11.68
C GLY A 328 7.16 -25.56 11.24
N PRO A 329 7.65 -26.34 12.22
CA PRO A 329 8.08 -27.73 11.99
C PRO A 329 6.98 -28.56 11.30
N GLY A 330 7.38 -29.43 10.38
CA GLY A 330 6.46 -30.23 9.59
C GLY A 330 5.79 -29.51 8.42
N GLY A 331 6.21 -28.25 8.14
CA GLY A 331 5.71 -27.50 6.98
C GLY A 331 4.28 -26.99 7.12
N VAL A 332 3.78 -26.82 8.34
CA VAL A 332 2.46 -26.26 8.62
C VAL A 332 2.59 -24.81 9.05
N MET A 333 1.67 -23.94 8.59
CA MET A 333 1.62 -22.55 9.05
C MET A 333 1.15 -22.49 10.50
N ARG A 334 1.85 -21.71 11.32
CA ARG A 334 1.54 -21.51 12.74
C ARG A 334 1.53 -20.02 13.07
N PRO A 335 0.62 -19.60 13.96
CA PRO A 335 0.62 -18.24 14.45
C PRO A 335 1.84 -18.01 15.35
N SER A 336 2.50 -16.85 15.19
CA SER A 336 3.59 -16.37 16.05
C SER A 336 3.44 -14.87 16.25
N ARG A 337 3.57 -14.41 17.50
CA ARG A 337 3.45 -12.99 17.82
C ARG A 337 4.62 -12.20 17.25
N VAL A 338 4.33 -10.97 16.83
CA VAL A 338 5.32 -9.99 16.40
C VAL A 338 6.05 -9.48 17.65
N ALA A 339 7.36 -9.69 17.70
CA ALA A 339 8.24 -9.22 18.75
C ALA A 339 8.79 -7.82 18.48
N ALA A 340 9.13 -7.53 17.22
CA ALA A 340 9.72 -6.25 16.81
C ALA A 340 9.36 -5.88 15.39
N VAL A 341 9.28 -4.57 15.15
CA VAL A 341 9.11 -3.98 13.81
C VAL A 341 10.15 -2.88 13.66
N ARG A 342 10.90 -2.89 12.56
CA ARG A 342 11.91 -1.85 12.27
C ARG A 342 11.96 -1.50 10.80
N THR A 343 12.41 -0.31 10.49
CA THR A 343 12.68 0.12 9.11
C THR A 343 14.13 -0.19 8.76
N VAL A 344 14.35 -0.79 7.59
CA VAL A 344 15.66 -1.17 7.09
C VAL A 344 15.81 -0.77 5.62
N ALA A 345 16.98 -0.26 5.24
CA ALA A 345 17.30 -0.04 3.84
C ALA A 345 17.83 -1.35 3.22
N ARG A 346 17.28 -1.74 2.06
CA ARG A 346 17.70 -2.94 1.32
C ARG A 346 17.69 -2.65 -0.17
N ARG A 347 18.52 -3.38 -0.90
CA ARG A 347 18.59 -3.31 -2.36
C ARG A 347 17.64 -4.33 -2.99
N GLY A 348 17.11 -3.98 -4.17
CA GLY A 348 16.22 -4.79 -4.98
C GLY A 348 14.77 -4.68 -4.57
N VAL A 349 13.90 -4.82 -5.56
CA VAL A 349 12.45 -4.73 -5.44
C VAL A 349 11.83 -5.85 -6.26
N PHE A 350 11.14 -6.78 -5.61
CA PHE A 350 10.56 -7.95 -6.27
C PHE A 350 9.15 -8.22 -5.77
N ALA A 351 8.19 -8.25 -6.68
CA ALA A 351 6.78 -8.52 -6.40
C ALA A 351 6.26 -9.66 -7.31
N PRO A 352 6.63 -10.92 -7.04
CA PRO A 352 6.10 -12.04 -7.80
C PRO A 352 4.61 -12.23 -7.55
N LEU A 353 3.85 -12.40 -8.63
CA LEU A 353 2.45 -12.78 -8.61
C LEU A 353 2.31 -14.29 -8.84
N THR A 354 1.74 -14.98 -7.87
CA THR A 354 1.43 -16.42 -7.99
C THR A 354 -0.01 -16.66 -8.44
N GLU A 355 -0.31 -17.83 -8.94
CA GLU A 355 -1.69 -18.25 -9.24
C GLU A 355 -2.59 -18.19 -8.01
N ALA A 356 -2.07 -18.58 -6.83
CA ALA A 356 -2.78 -18.52 -5.56
C ALA A 356 -2.96 -17.10 -5.01
N GLY A 357 -2.20 -16.11 -5.48
CA GLY A 357 -2.22 -14.75 -4.99
C GLY A 357 -1.54 -14.55 -3.63
N THR A 358 -0.97 -15.58 -3.05
CA THR A 358 -0.21 -15.59 -1.79
C THR A 358 1.20 -16.11 -2.03
N ILE A 359 2.11 -15.85 -1.11
CA ILE A 359 3.48 -16.34 -1.16
C ILE A 359 4.04 -16.52 0.26
N VAL A 360 4.91 -17.50 0.46
CA VAL A 360 5.70 -17.65 1.71
C VAL A 360 7.11 -17.17 1.46
N VAL A 361 7.49 -16.08 2.12
CA VAL A 361 8.81 -15.46 2.03
C VAL A 361 9.45 -15.44 3.41
N ASP A 362 10.72 -15.81 3.51
CA ASP A 362 11.47 -15.92 4.77
C ASP A 362 10.75 -16.77 5.84
N GLY A 363 9.87 -17.67 5.41
CA GLY A 363 9.06 -18.50 6.30
C GLY A 363 7.77 -17.84 6.81
N ALA A 364 7.43 -16.64 6.41
CA ALA A 364 6.17 -15.96 6.74
C ALA A 364 5.23 -15.87 5.53
N LEU A 365 3.92 -15.96 5.78
CA LEU A 365 2.88 -15.85 4.75
C LEU A 365 2.57 -14.39 4.46
N ALA A 366 2.58 -14.05 3.17
CA ALA A 366 2.20 -12.74 2.66
C ALA A 366 1.24 -12.85 1.49
N SER A 367 0.52 -11.78 1.21
CA SER A 367 -0.21 -11.59 -0.04
C SER A 367 0.79 -11.29 -1.18
N CYS A 368 0.46 -11.53 -2.44
CA CYS A 368 1.21 -10.99 -3.59
C CYS A 368 0.83 -9.53 -3.91
N TYR A 369 -0.05 -8.92 -3.12
CA TYR A 369 -0.66 -7.63 -3.42
C TYR A 369 -0.27 -6.55 -2.40
N ALA A 370 -0.49 -5.30 -2.82
CA ALA A 370 -0.24 -4.11 -2.03
C ALA A 370 -1.23 -3.00 -2.39
N LEU A 371 -1.14 -1.87 -1.71
CA LEU A 371 -1.89 -0.63 -1.93
C LEU A 371 -3.40 -0.74 -1.70
N VAL A 372 -3.98 -1.92 -1.80
CA VAL A 372 -5.41 -2.20 -1.59
C VAL A 372 -5.57 -3.11 -0.37
N ARG A 373 -6.34 -2.68 0.62
CA ARG A 373 -6.52 -3.38 1.91
C ARG A 373 -7.32 -4.69 1.80
N SER A 374 -7.71 -5.12 0.64
CA SER A 374 -8.45 -6.37 0.44
C SER A 374 -7.69 -7.29 -0.50
N HIS A 375 -7.17 -8.39 0.04
CA HIS A 375 -6.54 -9.44 -0.74
C HIS A 375 -7.50 -10.00 -1.80
N ALA A 376 -8.75 -10.27 -1.43
CA ALA A 376 -9.74 -10.82 -2.35
C ALA A 376 -10.05 -9.88 -3.51
N LEU A 377 -10.19 -8.57 -3.26
CA LEU A 377 -10.42 -7.56 -4.30
C LEU A 377 -9.21 -7.45 -5.23
N ALA A 378 -8.00 -7.35 -4.68
CA ALA A 378 -6.77 -7.27 -5.47
C ALA A 378 -6.57 -8.57 -6.30
N HIS A 379 -6.85 -9.73 -5.71
CA HIS A 379 -6.79 -11.02 -6.39
C HIS A 379 -7.79 -11.09 -7.55
N ALA A 380 -9.02 -10.63 -7.37
CA ALA A 380 -10.02 -10.56 -8.43
C ALA A 380 -9.61 -9.57 -9.54
N ALA A 381 -9.10 -8.38 -9.19
CA ALA A 381 -8.63 -7.39 -10.16
C ALA A 381 -7.47 -7.90 -11.03
N MET A 382 -6.58 -8.74 -10.47
CA MET A 382 -5.47 -9.37 -11.19
C MET A 382 -5.85 -10.67 -11.94
N ALA A 383 -7.12 -11.08 -11.93
CA ALA A 383 -7.57 -12.30 -12.60
C ALA A 383 -7.26 -12.32 -14.11
N PRO A 384 -7.45 -11.22 -14.90
CA PRO A 384 -7.11 -11.23 -16.31
C PRO A 384 -5.66 -11.60 -16.60
N LEU A 385 -4.71 -11.11 -15.78
CA LEU A 385 -3.28 -11.43 -15.93
C LEU A 385 -3.01 -12.91 -15.65
N ARG A 386 -3.65 -13.47 -14.62
CA ARG A 386 -3.54 -14.91 -14.30
C ARG A 386 -4.15 -15.80 -15.39
N TRP A 387 -5.29 -15.39 -15.97
CA TRP A 387 -5.91 -16.12 -17.06
C TRP A 387 -5.08 -16.07 -18.35
N ALA A 388 -4.47 -14.93 -18.66
CA ALA A 388 -3.56 -14.80 -19.78
C ALA A 388 -2.35 -15.73 -19.63
N ALA A 389 -1.77 -15.80 -18.40
CA ALA A 389 -0.69 -16.72 -18.10
C ALA A 389 -1.11 -18.19 -18.19
N ALA A 390 -2.30 -18.55 -17.70
CA ALA A 390 -2.86 -19.90 -17.82
C ALA A 390 -3.14 -20.29 -19.29
N ALA A 391 -3.50 -19.33 -20.14
CA ALA A 391 -3.68 -19.53 -21.59
C ALA A 391 -2.37 -19.61 -22.38
N GLY A 392 -1.20 -19.47 -21.71
CA GLY A 392 0.12 -19.54 -22.34
C GLY A 392 0.61 -18.20 -22.94
N TRP A 393 -0.19 -17.13 -22.89
CA TRP A 393 0.19 -15.82 -23.47
C TRP A 393 1.33 -15.11 -22.70
N ALA A 394 1.64 -15.57 -21.49
CA ALA A 394 2.75 -15.04 -20.69
C ALA A 394 4.08 -15.75 -20.95
N ALA A 395 4.09 -16.83 -21.74
CA ALA A 395 5.29 -17.66 -21.96
C ALA A 395 6.37 -16.92 -22.76
N ASP A 396 5.99 -16.04 -23.67
CA ASP A 396 6.93 -15.28 -24.51
C ASP A 396 7.61 -14.13 -23.76
N ALA A 397 6.98 -13.60 -22.70
CA ALA A 397 7.57 -12.59 -21.83
C ALA A 397 8.51 -13.19 -20.74
N ALA A 398 8.49 -14.52 -20.57
CA ALA A 398 9.23 -15.21 -19.52
C ALA A 398 10.68 -15.57 -19.90
N ALA A 399 11.03 -15.50 -21.18
CA ALA A 399 12.34 -15.93 -21.69
C ALA A 399 13.45 -14.88 -21.53
N ASP A 400 13.12 -13.65 -21.15
CA ASP A 400 14.08 -12.55 -21.19
C ASP A 400 14.70 -12.29 -19.81
N VAL A 401 16.02 -12.47 -19.72
CA VAL A 401 16.85 -12.03 -18.60
C VAL A 401 16.79 -10.49 -18.45
N ASP A 402 16.33 -9.81 -19.49
CA ASP A 402 16.07 -8.37 -19.60
C ASP A 402 14.58 -7.99 -19.45
N ALA A 403 13.80 -8.76 -18.67
CA ALA A 403 12.41 -8.39 -18.37
C ALA A 403 12.31 -6.90 -17.99
N PRO A 404 11.32 -6.16 -18.50
CA PRO A 404 11.20 -4.73 -18.29
C PRO A 404 11.26 -4.40 -16.80
N ARG A 405 12.19 -3.50 -16.43
CA ARG A 405 12.34 -3.02 -15.06
C ARG A 405 11.15 -2.15 -14.68
N GLY A 406 10.74 -2.24 -13.40
CA GLY A 406 9.68 -1.43 -12.84
C GLY A 406 8.30 -2.10 -12.81
N VAL A 407 7.28 -1.28 -12.56
CA VAL A 407 5.90 -1.75 -12.37
C VAL A 407 5.29 -2.23 -13.68
N HIS A 408 4.70 -3.40 -13.65
CA HIS A 408 3.98 -3.99 -14.79
C HIS A 408 2.87 -3.05 -15.28
N TRP A 409 2.75 -2.85 -16.59
CA TRP A 409 1.81 -1.89 -17.19
C TRP A 409 0.34 -2.10 -16.74
N TYR A 410 -0.10 -3.36 -16.60
CA TYR A 410 -1.45 -3.69 -16.16
C TYR A 410 -1.70 -3.28 -14.70
N ALA A 411 -0.74 -3.50 -13.81
CA ALA A 411 -0.80 -3.05 -12.43
C ALA A 411 -0.85 -1.52 -12.35
N ARG A 412 -0.03 -0.83 -13.15
CA ARG A 412 -0.04 0.64 -13.25
C ARG A 412 -1.40 1.16 -13.68
N ALA A 413 -2.02 0.55 -14.71
CA ALA A 413 -3.35 0.92 -15.17
C ALA A 413 -4.41 0.70 -14.07
N LEU A 414 -4.36 -0.41 -13.33
CA LEU A 414 -5.27 -0.68 -12.22
C LEU A 414 -5.09 0.31 -11.06
N TYR A 415 -3.87 0.71 -10.73
CA TYR A 415 -3.61 1.70 -9.69
C TYR A 415 -4.16 3.07 -10.06
N SER A 416 -3.90 3.54 -11.29
CA SER A 416 -4.47 4.79 -11.78
C SER A 416 -6.01 4.79 -11.79
N PHE A 417 -6.63 3.66 -12.14
CA PHE A 417 -8.08 3.51 -12.10
C PHE A 417 -8.61 3.42 -10.65
N GLY A 418 -7.88 2.74 -9.77
CA GLY A 418 -8.23 2.59 -8.36
C GLY A 418 -8.36 3.92 -7.62
N ASP A 419 -7.55 4.91 -7.99
CA ASP A 419 -7.62 6.25 -7.41
C ASP A 419 -8.97 6.95 -7.61
N TYR A 420 -9.67 6.63 -8.69
CA TYR A 420 -10.99 7.19 -9.00
C TYR A 420 -12.16 6.38 -8.43
N VAL A 421 -11.98 5.07 -8.21
CA VAL A 421 -13.09 4.15 -7.92
C VAL A 421 -13.09 3.68 -6.48
N LEU A 422 -11.91 3.48 -5.88
CA LEU A 422 -11.81 2.92 -4.53
C LEU A 422 -11.92 3.99 -3.44
N PRO A 423 -12.76 3.77 -2.41
CA PRO A 423 -12.77 4.63 -1.23
C PRO A 423 -11.39 4.70 -0.57
N ALA A 424 -11.07 5.85 0.05
CA ALA A 424 -9.80 6.06 0.75
C ALA A 424 -9.48 4.97 1.79
N SER A 425 -10.52 4.44 2.48
CA SER A 425 -10.37 3.37 3.48
C SER A 425 -9.81 2.05 2.94
N TYR A 426 -9.88 1.82 1.63
CA TYR A 426 -9.33 0.61 0.98
C TYR A 426 -7.92 0.82 0.42
N ARG A 427 -7.40 2.03 0.45
CA ARG A 427 -6.08 2.37 -0.10
C ARG A 427 -5.04 2.53 0.99
N TYR A 428 -3.79 2.26 0.66
CA TYR A 428 -2.64 2.64 1.47
C TYR A 428 -2.41 4.16 1.31
N HIS A 429 -2.29 4.87 2.42
CA HIS A 429 -2.05 6.31 2.46
C HIS A 429 -0.73 6.59 3.17
#